data_8b009c86e4c886150c9f168043c5ffb6
#
_entry.id   8b009c86e4c886150c9f168043c5ffb6
#
_cell.length_a   1.000
_cell.length_b   1.000
_cell.length_c   1.000
_cell.angle_alpha   90.00
_cell.angle_beta   90.00
_cell.angle_gamma   90.00
#
_symmetry.space_group_name_H-M   'P 1'
#
loop_
_entity.id
_entity.type
_entity.pdbx_description
1 polymer ?
#
loop_
_entity_poly.entity_id
_entity_poly.type
_entity_poly.pdbx_seq_one_letter_code
_entity_poly.pdbx_strand_id
1 'polypeptide(L)'
;MKIKSIKDILNKSSRVFSLRIISIISGFYLMYXITNIFGAEGMGIFALSQTILMVMXMLSVFGTDTASLKYSSQYXSNNDYSKLNSFYFSIXKFVIVSSIFVSIIIFFSKEELSVFFNKNLLXYSLFFISLSILPMSFXNINSESLRGIGRYSLFTTFRYVLIPXLTILIIYFFDNNEDILIPIKAYSISICIVSLLSFTFLLKKIKFFKYFSSIDSNLRDVVKYSLPILISNSMLLLIQWIDIIFLGYFETVNIVGVYSVIMRISLFSSIILFSINGIVASEFSKLYSSDNMTELRFLIKKSSKIIFFITIPILILIVYFSELILGYFGL
;
A
#
# COMPACT_ATOMS: atom_id res chain seq x y z
N MET A 1 20.16 16.62 6.18
CA MET A 1 19.86 17.28 4.89
C MET A 1 19.23 18.63 5.21
N LYS A 2 19.98 19.76 5.08
CA LYS A 2 19.44 21.11 5.33
C LYS A 2 18.39 21.43 4.26
N ILE A 3 17.21 21.78 4.66
CA ILE A 3 16.16 22.33 3.78
C ILE A 3 16.63 23.74 3.42
N LYS A 4 17.11 23.91 2.18
CA LYS A 4 17.78 25.15 1.75
C LYS A 4 16.80 26.29 1.43
N SER A 5 15.52 26.01 1.17
CA SER A 5 14.52 27.07 0.90
C SER A 5 13.09 26.49 0.93
N ILE A 6 12.11 27.36 1.18
CA ILE A 6 10.67 27.05 1.07
C ILE A 6 10.36 26.51 -0.33
N LYS A 7 11.03 27.04 -1.37
CA LYS A 7 10.91 26.62 -2.77
C LYS A 7 11.27 25.12 -2.94
N ASP A 8 12.30 24.62 -2.25
CA ASP A 8 12.69 23.20 -2.29
C ASP A 8 11.63 22.29 -1.66
N ILE A 9 11.01 22.76 -0.57
CA ILE A 9 9.89 22.03 0.07
C ILE A 9 8.72 21.94 -0.90
N LEU A 10 8.31 23.08 -1.46
CA LEU A 10 7.18 23.18 -2.40
C LEU A 10 7.41 22.27 -3.62
N ASN A 11 8.60 22.30 -4.22
CA ASN A 11 8.95 21.47 -5.38
C ASN A 11 8.90 19.97 -5.04
N LYS A 12 9.38 19.57 -3.87
CA LYS A 12 9.34 18.17 -3.43
C LYS A 12 7.90 17.73 -3.15
N SER A 13 7.13 18.57 -2.48
CA SER A 13 5.72 18.29 -2.15
C SER A 13 4.87 18.20 -3.42
N SER A 14 5.05 19.14 -4.36
CA SER A 14 4.35 19.13 -5.66
C SER A 14 4.63 17.84 -6.44
N ARG A 15 5.90 17.43 -6.51
CA ARG A 15 6.30 16.18 -7.19
C ARG A 15 5.66 14.94 -6.55
N VAL A 16 5.66 14.85 -5.21
CA VAL A 16 5.02 13.75 -4.49
C VAL A 16 3.51 13.75 -4.72
N PHE A 17 2.91 14.95 -4.72
CA PHE A 17 1.47 15.14 -4.98
C PHE A 17 1.09 14.68 -6.39
N SER A 18 1.85 15.09 -7.42
CA SER A 18 1.62 14.65 -8.81
C SER A 18 1.73 13.12 -8.92
N LEU A 19 2.73 12.50 -8.29
CA LEU A 19 2.88 11.04 -8.26
C LEU A 19 1.69 10.36 -7.56
N ARG A 20 1.12 10.97 -6.53
CA ARG A 20 -0.08 10.45 -5.85
C ARG A 20 -1.30 10.49 -6.76
N ILE A 21 -1.50 11.58 -7.51
CA ILE A 21 -2.57 11.69 -8.50
C ILE A 21 -2.42 10.59 -9.56
N ILE A 22 -1.21 10.44 -10.12
CA ILE A 22 -0.92 9.39 -11.12
C ILE A 22 -1.26 8.00 -10.53
N SER A 23 -0.90 7.75 -9.27
CA SER A 23 -1.17 6.49 -8.58
C SER A 23 -2.68 6.22 -8.46
N ILE A 24 -3.48 7.23 -8.13
CA ILE A 24 -4.93 7.12 -8.01
C ILE A 24 -5.53 6.79 -9.40
N ILE A 25 -5.15 7.58 -10.41
CA ILE A 25 -5.64 7.39 -11.80
C ILE A 25 -5.27 5.99 -12.31
N SER A 26 -4.00 5.56 -12.13
CA SER A 26 -3.56 4.22 -12.58
C SER A 26 -4.27 3.10 -11.81
N GLY A 27 -4.55 3.29 -10.52
CA GLY A 27 -5.31 2.31 -9.73
C GLY A 27 -6.75 2.16 -10.22
N PHE A 28 -7.43 3.27 -10.51
CA PHE A 28 -8.79 3.25 -11.09
C PHE A 28 -8.81 2.65 -12.48
N TYR A 29 -7.84 3.03 -13.31
CA TYR A 29 -7.72 2.49 -14.67
C TYR A 29 -7.42 0.98 -14.66
N LEU A 30 -6.63 0.51 -13.70
CA LEU A 30 -6.39 -0.93 -13.52
C LEU A 30 -7.70 -1.67 -13.21
N MET A 31 -8.54 -1.14 -12.30
CA MET A 31 -9.85 -1.72 -11.99
C MET A 31 -10.73 -1.75 -13.23
N TYR A 32 -10.81 -0.66 -13.95
CA TYR A 32 -11.52 -0.55 -15.22
C TYR A 32 -11.06 -1.63 -16.23
N UNK A 33 -9.72 -1.98 -16.29
CA UNK A 33 -9.22 -2.77 -17.01
C UNK A 33 -9.56 -3.99 -16.76
N ILE A 34 -9.59 -4.44 -15.52
CA ILE A 34 -9.95 -5.78 -15.05
C ILE A 34 -11.45 -6.05 -15.22
N THR A 35 -12.29 -5.13 -14.81
CA THR A 35 -13.74 -5.35 -14.88
C THR A 35 -14.26 -5.43 -16.32
N ASN A 36 -13.76 -4.62 -17.23
CA ASN A 36 -14.23 -4.63 -18.62
C ASN A 36 -13.73 -5.82 -19.43
N ILE A 37 -12.53 -6.33 -19.14
CA ILE A 37 -11.94 -7.47 -19.87
C ILE A 37 -12.35 -8.80 -19.23
N PHE A 38 -12.31 -8.90 -17.90
CA PHE A 38 -12.48 -10.16 -17.16
C PHE A 38 -13.78 -10.19 -16.33
N GLY A 39 -14.60 -9.16 -16.44
CA GLY A 39 -15.89 -9.09 -15.75
C GLY A 39 -15.80 -8.95 -14.23
N ALA A 40 -16.96 -8.99 -13.58
CA ALA A 40 -17.07 -8.95 -12.12
C ALA A 40 -16.37 -10.13 -11.46
N GLU A 41 -16.37 -11.31 -12.11
CA GLU A 41 -15.70 -12.52 -11.59
C GLU A 41 -14.18 -12.32 -11.52
N GLY A 42 -13.56 -11.83 -12.62
CA GLY A 42 -12.12 -11.54 -12.65
C GLY A 42 -11.73 -10.49 -11.60
N MET A 43 -12.54 -9.45 -11.44
CA MET A 43 -12.32 -8.42 -10.41
C MET A 43 -12.47 -8.99 -9.00
N GLY A 44 -13.43 -9.88 -8.78
CA GLY A 44 -13.66 -10.53 -7.48
C GLY A 44 -12.50 -11.42 -7.04
N ILE A 45 -12.02 -12.29 -7.94
CA ILE A 45 -10.83 -13.14 -7.69
C ILE A 45 -9.61 -12.25 -7.42
N PHE A 46 -9.40 -11.20 -8.22
CA PHE A 46 -8.31 -10.25 -8.05
C PHE A 46 -8.37 -9.55 -6.68
N ALA A 47 -9.54 -9.02 -6.30
CA ALA A 47 -9.73 -8.29 -5.04
C ALA A 47 -9.51 -9.18 -3.81
N LEU A 48 -10.09 -10.40 -3.82
CA LEU A 48 -9.93 -11.36 -2.73
C LEU A 48 -8.45 -11.80 -2.61
N SER A 49 -7.81 -12.10 -3.73
CA SER A 49 -6.38 -12.48 -3.78
C SER A 49 -5.49 -11.34 -3.27
N GLN A 50 -5.75 -10.11 -3.73
CA GLN A 50 -5.02 -8.91 -3.28
C GLN A 50 -5.19 -8.70 -1.77
N THR A 51 -6.40 -8.91 -1.24
CA THR A 51 -6.68 -8.78 0.19
C THR A 51 -5.86 -9.79 1.00
N ILE A 52 -5.87 -11.07 0.58
CA ILE A 52 -5.07 -12.12 1.23
C ILE A 52 -3.58 -11.75 1.18
N LEU A 53 -3.07 -11.28 0.02
CA LEU A 53 -1.68 -10.83 -0.10
C LEU A 53 -1.36 -9.70 0.89
N MET A 54 -2.24 -8.71 1.05
CA MET A 54 -2.02 -7.57 1.97
C MET A 54 -1.96 -8.02 3.42
N VAL A 55 -2.85 -8.93 3.83
CA VAL A 55 -2.83 -9.54 5.18
C VAL A 55 -1.52 -10.31 5.39
N MET A 56 -1.15 -11.17 4.46
CA MET A 56 0.08 -11.97 4.54
C MET A 56 1.35 -11.12 4.47
N UNK A 57 1.38 -10.04 3.76
CA UNK A 57 2.31 -9.21 3.66
C UNK A 57 2.55 -8.66 4.81
N MET A 58 1.54 -8.17 5.62
CA MET A 58 1.68 -7.54 6.95
C MET A 58 2.31 -8.49 7.98
N LEU A 59 1.83 -9.72 8.03
CA LEU A 59 2.38 -10.74 8.93
C LEU A 59 3.85 -11.05 8.63
N SER A 60 4.25 -11.10 7.34
CA SER A 60 5.63 -11.41 6.95
C SER A 60 6.60 -10.26 7.28
N VAL A 61 6.16 -9.01 7.14
CA VAL A 61 6.99 -7.82 7.42
C VAL A 61 7.12 -7.59 8.93
N PHE A 62 6.12 -8.00 9.73
CA PHE A 62 6.15 -7.96 11.20
C PHE A 62 6.38 -6.54 11.75
N GLY A 63 5.86 -5.49 11.07
CA GLY A 63 6.03 -4.09 11.49
C GLY A 63 7.42 -3.51 11.26
N THR A 64 8.35 -4.28 10.68
CA THR A 64 9.73 -3.82 10.41
C THR A 64 9.81 -2.77 9.32
N ASP A 65 8.77 -2.61 8.51
CA ASP A 65 8.63 -1.51 7.54
C ASP A 65 8.67 -0.14 8.26
N THR A 66 7.91 0.02 9.34
CA THR A 66 7.90 1.25 10.15
C THR A 66 9.24 1.44 10.88
N ALA A 67 9.84 0.34 11.37
CA ALA A 67 11.20 0.38 11.92
C ALA A 67 12.22 0.83 10.86
N SER A 68 12.07 0.36 9.61
CA SER A 68 12.93 0.76 8.48
C SER A 68 12.85 2.26 8.21
N LEU A 69 11.66 2.84 8.25
CA LEU A 69 11.47 4.30 8.16
C LEU A 69 12.25 5.03 9.25
N LYS A 70 12.06 4.63 10.52
CA LYS A 70 12.64 5.29 11.70
C LYS A 70 14.17 5.21 11.69
N TYR A 71 14.70 3.99 11.64
CA TYR A 71 16.16 3.78 11.77
C TYR A 71 16.91 4.28 10.53
N SER A 72 16.34 4.14 9.33
CA SER A 72 16.93 4.73 8.11
C SER A 72 17.00 6.25 8.20
N SER A 73 15.97 6.88 8.76
CA SER A 73 15.97 8.33 8.99
C SER A 73 17.04 8.74 10.01
N GLN A 74 17.12 8.02 11.11
CA GLN A 74 18.09 8.27 12.19
C GLN A 74 19.52 8.11 11.69
N TYR A 75 19.87 7.03 11.01
CA TYR A 75 21.22 6.81 10.47
C TYR A 75 21.56 7.74 9.30
N UNK A 76 20.57 8.09 8.45
CA UNK A 76 20.70 8.91 7.53
C UNK A 76 21.04 10.07 8.01
N SER A 77 20.42 10.78 9.13
CA SER A 77 20.67 12.12 9.72
C SER A 77 22.07 12.24 10.36
N ASN A 78 22.56 11.18 10.94
CA ASN A 78 23.89 11.10 11.55
C ASN A 78 25.02 10.81 10.55
N ASN A 79 24.72 10.69 9.26
CA ASN A 79 25.67 10.31 8.19
C ASN A 79 26.35 8.94 8.43
N ASP A 80 25.73 8.07 9.24
CA ASP A 80 26.28 6.75 9.61
C ASP A 80 25.82 5.70 8.60
N TYR A 81 26.44 5.69 7.43
CA TYR A 81 26.11 4.75 6.35
C TYR A 81 26.48 3.30 6.72
N SER A 82 27.44 3.10 7.61
CA SER A 82 27.83 1.76 8.07
C SER A 82 26.69 1.13 8.86
N LYS A 83 26.16 1.84 9.87
CA LYS A 83 25.02 1.36 10.67
C LYS A 83 23.75 1.21 9.81
N LEU A 84 23.54 2.13 8.86
CA LEU A 84 22.40 2.05 7.93
C LEU A 84 22.45 0.75 7.13
N ASN A 85 23.61 0.40 6.58
CA ASN A 85 23.79 -0.81 5.77
C ASN A 85 23.66 -2.08 6.61
N SER A 86 24.27 -2.12 7.81
CA SER A 86 24.16 -3.26 8.74
C SER A 86 22.71 -3.49 9.17
N PHE A 87 22.01 -2.42 9.53
CA PHE A 87 20.59 -2.44 9.90
C PHE A 87 19.73 -2.98 8.75
N TYR A 88 19.91 -2.41 7.55
CA TYR A 88 19.13 -2.82 6.36
C TYR A 88 19.35 -4.31 6.07
N PHE A 89 20.59 -4.77 6.11
CA PHE A 89 20.96 -6.16 5.84
C PHE A 89 20.34 -7.11 6.88
N SER A 90 20.33 -6.72 8.15
CA SER A 90 19.74 -7.51 9.24
C SER A 90 18.22 -7.64 9.06
N ILE A 91 17.57 -6.60 8.68
CA ILE A 91 16.14 -6.66 8.35
C ILE A 91 15.86 -7.52 7.09
N UNK A 92 16.58 -7.45 6.04
CA UNK A 92 16.50 -8.03 5.06
C UNK A 92 16.49 -9.31 5.30
N LYS A 93 17.50 -10.03 6.08
CA LYS A 93 17.56 -11.42 6.53
C LYS A 93 16.29 -11.86 7.26
N PHE A 94 15.87 -11.09 8.22
CA PHE A 94 14.66 -11.38 9.01
C PHE A 94 13.43 -11.52 8.10
N VAL A 95 13.23 -10.56 7.20
CA VAL A 95 12.05 -10.52 6.30
C VAL A 95 12.12 -11.65 5.26
N ILE A 96 13.32 -12.06 4.79
CA ILE A 96 13.45 -13.26 3.94
C ILE A 96 12.89 -14.49 4.66
N VAL A 97 13.35 -14.73 5.87
CA VAL A 97 12.95 -15.92 6.63
C VAL A 97 11.44 -15.90 6.92
N SER A 98 10.93 -14.77 7.42
CA SER A 98 9.49 -14.63 7.77
C SER A 98 8.61 -14.71 6.53
N SER A 99 8.99 -14.08 5.41
CA SER A 99 8.18 -14.11 4.19
C SER A 99 8.19 -15.47 3.50
N ILE A 100 9.34 -16.18 3.52
CA ILE A 100 9.39 -17.57 3.03
C ILE A 100 8.47 -18.45 3.89
N PHE A 101 8.52 -18.29 5.21
CA PHE A 101 7.65 -19.05 6.13
C PHE A 101 6.16 -18.83 5.82
N VAL A 102 5.75 -17.56 5.68
CA VAL A 102 4.35 -17.19 5.35
C VAL A 102 3.98 -17.69 3.93
N SER A 103 4.91 -17.59 2.97
CA SER A 103 4.70 -18.12 1.59
C SER A 103 4.45 -19.61 1.59
N ILE A 104 5.22 -20.36 2.37
CA ILE A 104 5.07 -21.82 2.52
C ILE A 104 3.70 -22.16 3.12
N ILE A 105 3.28 -21.43 4.16
CA ILE A 105 1.95 -21.64 4.77
C ILE A 105 0.86 -21.46 3.70
N ILE A 106 0.86 -20.34 2.97
CA ILE A 106 -0.16 -20.07 1.94
C ILE A 106 -0.09 -21.11 0.80
N PHE A 107 1.11 -21.50 0.39
CA PHE A 107 1.30 -22.46 -0.69
C PHE A 107 0.66 -23.83 -0.33
N PHE A 108 0.86 -24.30 0.90
CA PHE A 108 0.29 -25.60 1.34
C PHE A 108 -1.19 -25.49 1.71
N SER A 109 -1.66 -24.32 2.19
CA SER A 109 -3.06 -24.10 2.58
C SER A 109 -3.95 -23.61 1.42
N LYS A 110 -3.44 -23.48 0.20
CA LYS A 110 -4.18 -22.89 -0.94
C LYS A 110 -5.47 -23.67 -1.27
N GLU A 111 -5.43 -25.00 -1.20
CA GLU A 111 -6.59 -25.84 -1.47
C GLU A 111 -7.63 -25.72 -0.34
N GLU A 112 -7.19 -25.77 0.90
CA GLU A 112 -8.04 -25.61 2.09
C GLU A 112 -8.71 -24.22 2.08
N LEU A 113 -7.95 -23.18 1.76
CA LEU A 113 -8.48 -21.82 1.65
C LEU A 113 -9.50 -21.72 0.50
N SER A 114 -9.22 -22.35 -0.65
CA SER A 114 -10.13 -22.40 -1.78
C SER A 114 -11.47 -23.06 -1.39
N VAL A 115 -11.41 -24.18 -0.66
CA VAL A 115 -12.59 -24.86 -0.13
C VAL A 115 -13.30 -24.00 0.92
N PHE A 116 -12.55 -23.38 1.83
CA PHE A 116 -13.08 -22.50 2.89
C PHE A 116 -13.91 -21.35 2.30
N PHE A 117 -13.39 -20.71 1.25
CA PHE A 117 -14.09 -19.63 0.55
C PHE A 117 -15.10 -20.13 -0.48
N ASN A 118 -15.13 -21.45 -0.76
CA ASN A 118 -15.96 -22.06 -1.81
C ASN A 118 -15.71 -21.41 -3.19
N LYS A 119 -14.42 -21.22 -3.56
CA LYS A 119 -14.00 -20.54 -4.80
C LYS A 119 -12.86 -21.32 -5.45
N ASN A 120 -13.16 -22.17 -6.44
CA ASN A 120 -12.18 -23.04 -7.10
C ASN A 120 -11.01 -22.28 -7.74
N LEU A 121 -11.29 -21.13 -8.36
CA LEU A 121 -10.27 -20.29 -8.99
C LEU A 121 -9.29 -19.65 -7.97
N LEU A 122 -9.70 -19.59 -6.75
CA LEU A 122 -8.82 -19.08 -5.68
C LEU A 122 -7.59 -19.99 -5.47
N UNK A 123 -7.47 -21.23 -5.72
CA UNK A 123 -6.53 -21.92 -5.66
C UNK A 123 -5.53 -21.59 -6.39
N TYR A 124 -5.82 -21.45 -7.60
CA TYR A 124 -4.79 -21.07 -8.58
C TYR A 124 -4.22 -19.67 -8.30
N SER A 125 -5.05 -18.72 -7.91
CA SER A 125 -4.60 -17.37 -7.61
C SER A 125 -3.69 -17.33 -6.37
N LEU A 126 -3.97 -18.14 -5.35
CA LEU A 126 -3.16 -18.24 -4.12
C LEU A 126 -1.76 -18.80 -4.40
N PHE A 127 -1.60 -19.62 -5.44
CA PHE A 127 -0.26 -20.02 -5.91
C PHE A 127 0.58 -18.78 -6.29
N PHE A 128 0.04 -17.87 -7.11
CA PHE A 128 0.74 -16.64 -7.52
C PHE A 128 0.94 -15.69 -6.33
N ILE A 129 -0.04 -15.65 -5.42
CA ILE A 129 0.05 -14.85 -4.17
C ILE A 129 1.20 -15.36 -3.29
N SER A 130 1.33 -16.68 -3.11
CA SER A 130 2.41 -17.25 -2.28
C SER A 130 3.80 -16.83 -2.80
N LEU A 131 3.99 -16.81 -4.12
CA LEU A 131 5.24 -16.35 -4.75
C LEU A 131 5.44 -14.83 -4.61
N SER A 132 4.36 -14.06 -4.44
CA SER A 132 4.39 -12.60 -4.39
C SER A 132 4.67 -12.06 -2.98
N ILE A 133 4.50 -12.85 -1.93
CA ILE A 133 4.68 -12.41 -0.52
C ILE A 133 6.10 -11.90 -0.29
N LEU A 134 7.12 -12.66 -0.67
CA LEU A 134 8.52 -12.29 -0.48
C LEU A 134 8.88 -11.01 -1.26
N PRO A 135 8.65 -10.90 -2.58
CA PRO A 135 8.94 -9.64 -3.29
C PRO A 135 8.12 -8.45 -2.78
N MET A 136 6.86 -8.65 -2.38
CA MET A 136 6.03 -7.56 -1.83
C MET A 136 6.58 -7.08 -0.48
N SER A 137 7.02 -7.99 0.37
CA SER A 137 7.68 -7.68 1.65
C SER A 137 8.93 -6.82 1.43
N PHE A 138 9.75 -7.19 0.46
CA PHE A 138 10.88 -6.37 0.02
C PHE A 138 10.45 -4.98 -0.48
N UNK A 139 9.42 -4.85 -1.29
CA UNK A 139 8.98 -3.78 -1.73
C UNK A 139 8.72 -2.96 -0.74
N ASN A 140 8.05 -3.36 0.40
CA ASN A 140 7.67 -2.55 1.56
C ASN A 140 8.89 -1.97 2.29
N ILE A 141 9.81 -2.83 2.71
CA ILE A 141 11.04 -2.45 3.43
C ILE A 141 11.86 -1.42 2.61
N ASN A 142 12.08 -1.70 1.33
CA ASN A 142 12.86 -0.82 0.44
C ASN A 142 12.23 0.56 0.33
N SER A 143 10.91 0.60 0.14
CA SER A 143 10.14 1.84 0.00
C SER A 143 10.21 2.67 1.29
N GLU A 144 9.98 2.07 2.45
CA GLU A 144 10.04 2.77 3.73
C GLU A 144 11.48 3.23 4.07
N SER A 145 12.50 2.44 3.70
CA SER A 145 13.90 2.87 3.82
C SER A 145 14.20 4.08 2.93
N LEU A 146 13.72 4.07 1.66
CA LEU A 146 13.83 5.23 0.75
C LEU A 146 13.13 6.47 1.34
N ARG A 147 11.97 6.29 1.94
CA ARG A 147 11.23 7.35 2.63
C ARG A 147 12.05 7.89 3.82
N GLY A 148 12.65 7.00 4.62
CA GLY A 148 13.50 7.33 5.76
C GLY A 148 14.72 8.16 5.37
N ILE A 149 15.39 7.83 4.27
CA ILE A 149 16.53 8.62 3.77
C ILE A 149 16.11 9.87 2.97
N GLY A 150 14.82 10.27 3.05
CA GLY A 150 14.30 11.51 2.45
C GLY A 150 14.06 11.44 0.94
N ARG A 151 13.97 10.23 0.36
CA ARG A 151 13.70 10.03 -1.07
C ARG A 151 12.21 9.79 -1.32
N TYR A 152 11.40 10.78 -0.94
CA TYR A 152 9.92 10.68 -0.94
C TYR A 152 9.34 10.37 -2.33
N SER A 153 9.90 10.94 -3.39
CA SER A 153 9.43 10.66 -4.77
C SER A 153 9.65 9.20 -5.14
N LEU A 154 10.84 8.63 -4.83
CA LEU A 154 11.11 7.21 -5.10
C LEU A 154 10.19 6.29 -4.28
N PHE A 155 9.98 6.63 -3.00
CA PHE A 155 9.02 5.94 -2.14
C PHE A 155 7.63 5.88 -2.81
N THR A 156 7.11 7.05 -3.21
CA THR A 156 5.77 7.16 -3.83
C THR A 156 5.70 6.37 -5.15
N THR A 157 6.75 6.47 -5.96
CA THR A 157 6.84 5.78 -7.25
C THR A 157 6.80 4.27 -7.07
N PHE A 158 7.67 3.70 -6.23
CA PHE A 158 7.74 2.24 -6.02
C PHE A 158 6.51 1.71 -5.29
N ARG A 159 6.07 2.43 -4.25
CA ARG A 159 5.00 1.95 -3.37
C ARG A 159 3.61 1.98 -4.04
N TYR A 160 3.35 2.99 -4.92
CA TYR A 160 1.97 3.27 -5.37
C TYR A 160 1.80 3.37 -6.88
N VAL A 161 2.83 3.81 -7.63
CA VAL A 161 2.68 4.13 -9.07
C VAL A 161 3.05 2.95 -9.96
N LEU A 162 4.21 2.34 -9.73
CA LEU A 162 4.79 1.36 -10.67
C LEU A 162 4.01 0.05 -10.73
N ILE A 163 3.49 -0.44 -9.61
CA ILE A 163 2.76 -1.71 -9.60
C ILE A 163 1.52 -1.62 -10.50
N PRO A 164 0.58 -0.71 -10.33
CA PRO A 164 -0.53 -0.61 -11.26
C PRO A 164 -0.14 -0.29 -12.70
N UNK A 165 0.84 0.38 -12.95
CA UNK A 165 1.26 0.71 -14.05
C UNK A 165 1.68 -0.34 -14.76
N LEU A 166 2.60 -1.15 -14.26
CA LEU A 166 3.15 -2.35 -14.92
C LEU A 166 2.07 -3.43 -15.08
N THR A 167 1.20 -3.59 -14.10
CA THR A 167 0.10 -4.56 -14.19
C THR A 167 -0.77 -4.28 -15.42
N ILE A 168 -1.13 -3.01 -15.63
CA ILE A 168 -1.90 -2.58 -16.82
C ILE A 168 -1.16 -2.97 -18.11
N LEU A 169 0.13 -2.63 -18.19
CA LEU A 169 0.95 -2.95 -19.37
C LEU A 169 1.00 -4.45 -19.63
N ILE A 170 1.19 -5.26 -18.60
CA ILE A 170 1.27 -6.72 -18.72
C ILE A 170 -0.09 -7.29 -19.15
N ILE A 171 -1.22 -6.79 -18.60
CA ILE A 171 -2.56 -7.23 -19.00
C ILE A 171 -2.73 -7.01 -20.54
N TYR A 172 -2.35 -5.84 -21.06
CA TYR A 172 -2.45 -5.55 -22.49
C TYR A 172 -1.57 -6.46 -23.36
N PHE A 173 -0.44 -6.95 -22.85
CA PHE A 173 0.39 -7.92 -23.56
C PHE A 173 -0.26 -9.30 -23.67
N PHE A 174 -1.17 -9.64 -22.73
CA PHE A 174 -1.87 -10.93 -22.67
C PHE A 174 -3.35 -10.84 -23.08
N ASP A 175 -3.74 -9.77 -23.78
CA ASP A 175 -5.14 -9.40 -24.09
C ASP A 175 -5.90 -10.45 -24.92
N ASN A 176 -5.19 -11.36 -25.60
CA ASN A 176 -5.80 -12.39 -26.44
C ASN A 176 -6.17 -13.68 -25.69
N ASN A 177 -6.02 -13.71 -24.37
CA ASN A 177 -6.33 -14.88 -23.53
C ASN A 177 -7.54 -14.63 -22.62
N GLU A 178 -8.49 -15.54 -22.64
CA GLU A 178 -9.72 -15.50 -21.82
C GLU A 178 -9.48 -15.95 -20.35
N ASP A 179 -8.22 -16.10 -19.93
CA ASP A 179 -7.89 -16.60 -18.60
C ASP A 179 -8.16 -15.53 -17.52
N ILE A 180 -9.16 -15.76 -16.70
CA ILE A 180 -9.60 -14.91 -15.57
C ILE A 180 -8.44 -14.64 -14.58
N LEU A 181 -7.40 -15.47 -14.57
CA LEU A 181 -6.25 -15.32 -13.66
C LEU A 181 -5.18 -14.33 -14.18
N ILE A 182 -5.31 -13.82 -15.41
CA ILE A 182 -4.33 -12.86 -15.99
C ILE A 182 -4.10 -11.64 -15.06
N PRO A 183 -5.13 -11.01 -14.48
CA PRO A 183 -4.89 -9.87 -13.58
C PRO A 183 -3.97 -10.19 -12.40
N ILE A 184 -4.15 -11.35 -11.75
CA ILE A 184 -3.33 -11.71 -10.60
C ILE A 184 -1.92 -12.15 -11.02
N LYS A 185 -1.77 -12.83 -12.17
CA LYS A 185 -0.46 -13.15 -12.77
C LYS A 185 0.32 -11.88 -13.10
N ALA A 186 -0.32 -10.93 -13.79
CA ALA A 186 0.26 -9.63 -14.16
C ALA A 186 0.68 -8.84 -12.93
N TYR A 187 -0.17 -8.82 -11.89
CA TYR A 187 0.08 -8.14 -10.62
C TYR A 187 1.30 -8.76 -9.92
N SER A 188 1.38 -10.08 -9.87
CA SER A 188 2.50 -10.83 -9.25
C SER A 188 3.83 -10.54 -9.96
N ILE A 189 3.83 -10.56 -11.31
CA ILE A 189 5.02 -10.21 -12.11
C ILE A 189 5.43 -8.75 -11.84
N SER A 190 4.46 -7.83 -11.79
CA SER A 190 4.70 -6.41 -11.51
C SER A 190 5.35 -6.21 -10.15
N ILE A 191 4.88 -6.93 -9.13
CA ILE A 191 5.46 -6.89 -7.77
C ILE A 191 6.92 -7.35 -7.82
N CYS A 192 7.23 -8.44 -8.51
CA CYS A 192 8.60 -8.95 -8.65
C CYS A 192 9.52 -7.92 -9.31
N ILE A 193 9.10 -7.34 -10.44
CA ILE A 193 9.87 -6.31 -11.16
C ILE A 193 10.11 -5.09 -10.27
N VAL A 194 9.06 -4.55 -9.66
CA VAL A 194 9.14 -3.34 -8.82
C VAL A 194 10.00 -3.60 -7.58
N SER A 195 9.91 -4.79 -7.01
CA SER A 195 10.74 -5.20 -5.87
C SER A 195 12.22 -5.17 -6.22
N LEU A 196 12.59 -5.76 -7.36
CA LEU A 196 13.98 -5.78 -7.85
C LEU A 196 14.47 -4.35 -8.15
N LEU A 197 13.65 -3.54 -8.81
CA LEU A 197 13.98 -2.13 -9.09
C LEU A 197 14.19 -1.34 -7.79
N SER A 198 13.26 -1.47 -6.83
CA SER A 198 13.37 -0.76 -5.55
C SER A 198 14.65 -1.15 -4.79
N PHE A 199 14.99 -2.43 -4.82
CA PHE A 199 16.19 -2.97 -4.19
C PHE A 199 17.47 -2.35 -4.81
N THR A 200 17.61 -2.38 -6.14
CA THR A 200 18.78 -1.82 -6.83
C THR A 200 18.91 -0.31 -6.59
N PHE A 201 17.80 0.42 -6.62
CA PHE A 201 17.80 1.86 -6.35
C PHE A 201 18.17 2.17 -4.89
N LEU A 202 17.68 1.38 -3.93
CA LEU A 202 18.01 1.57 -2.52
C LEU A 202 19.49 1.31 -2.27
N LEU A 203 20.05 0.20 -2.76
CA LEU A 203 21.47 -0.14 -2.60
C LEU A 203 22.39 0.99 -3.09
N LYS A 204 22.06 1.60 -4.24
CA LYS A 204 22.78 2.77 -4.78
C LYS A 204 22.67 3.96 -3.82
N LYS A 205 21.49 4.22 -3.23
CA LYS A 205 21.26 5.41 -2.37
C LYS A 205 21.89 5.27 -0.98
N ILE A 206 21.95 4.07 -0.42
CA ILE A 206 22.63 3.81 0.87
C ILE A 206 24.13 3.59 0.70
N LYS A 207 24.65 3.65 -0.54
CA LYS A 207 26.08 3.44 -0.86
C LYS A 207 26.58 2.08 -0.33
N PHE A 208 25.76 1.03 -0.51
CA PHE A 208 25.95 -0.29 0.10
C PHE A 208 27.37 -0.84 -0.11
N PHE A 209 27.84 -0.84 -1.38
CA PHE A 209 29.13 -1.40 -1.75
C PHE A 209 30.34 -0.66 -1.16
N LYS A 210 30.16 0.61 -0.72
CA LYS A 210 31.25 1.42 -0.15
C LYS A 210 31.36 1.28 1.38
N TYR A 211 30.23 1.12 2.05
CA TYR A 211 30.15 1.18 3.52
C TYR A 211 29.60 -0.10 4.15
N PHE A 212 29.71 -1.24 3.45
CA PHE A 212 29.28 -2.51 4.02
C PHE A 212 30.17 -2.87 5.20
N SER A 213 29.56 -3.12 6.34
CA SER A 213 30.19 -3.53 7.58
C SER A 213 29.39 -4.67 8.20
N SER A 214 30.09 -5.66 8.74
CA SER A 214 29.48 -6.81 9.40
C SER A 214 29.05 -6.53 10.86
N ILE A 215 28.90 -5.26 11.23
CA ILE A 215 28.46 -4.88 12.57
C ILE A 215 27.03 -5.39 12.78
N ASP A 216 26.84 -6.22 13.76
CA ASP A 216 25.52 -6.74 14.12
C ASP A 216 24.62 -5.60 14.61
N SER A 217 23.62 -5.27 13.82
CA SER A 217 22.51 -4.51 14.36
C SER A 217 21.72 -5.43 15.29
N ASN A 218 21.36 -4.94 16.45
CA ASN A 218 20.64 -5.71 17.46
C ASN A 218 19.19 -5.96 16.97
N LEU A 219 18.99 -7.06 16.24
CA LEU A 219 17.69 -7.47 15.70
C LEU A 219 16.62 -7.54 16.79
N ARG A 220 17.01 -7.94 18.01
CA ARG A 220 16.08 -8.04 19.14
C ARG A 220 15.42 -6.69 19.43
N ASP A 221 16.19 -5.60 19.43
CA ASP A 221 15.65 -4.26 19.67
C ASP A 221 14.72 -3.80 18.54
N VAL A 222 15.04 -4.15 17.29
CA VAL A 222 14.21 -3.84 16.13
C VAL A 222 12.86 -4.58 16.24
N VAL A 223 12.89 -5.88 16.53
CA VAL A 223 11.66 -6.71 16.65
C VAL A 223 10.82 -6.21 17.84
N LYS A 224 11.46 -5.92 18.98
CA LYS A 224 10.77 -5.37 20.18
C LYS A 224 10.08 -4.03 19.87
N TYR A 225 10.71 -3.18 19.07
CA TYR A 225 10.12 -1.92 18.58
C TYR A 225 8.96 -2.16 17.61
N SER A 226 9.11 -3.16 16.72
CA SER A 226 8.14 -3.43 15.65
C SER A 226 6.86 -4.12 16.13
N LEU A 227 6.91 -4.90 17.21
CA LEU A 227 5.79 -5.72 17.67
C LEU A 227 4.55 -4.89 18.08
N PRO A 228 4.65 -3.81 18.87
CA PRO A 228 3.47 -2.96 19.13
C PRO A 228 2.92 -2.31 17.87
N ILE A 229 3.80 -1.97 16.92
CA ILE A 229 3.43 -1.35 15.64
C ILE A 229 2.67 -2.38 14.78
N LEU A 230 3.11 -3.64 14.78
CA LEU A 230 2.39 -4.72 14.08
C LEU A 230 0.94 -4.79 14.58
N ILE A 231 0.73 -4.78 15.90
CA ILE A 231 -0.61 -4.85 16.48
C ILE A 231 -1.47 -3.65 16.01
N SER A 232 -0.94 -2.44 16.07
CA SER A 232 -1.65 -1.22 15.63
C SER A 232 -1.97 -1.28 14.13
N ASN A 233 -1.00 -1.68 13.30
CA ASN A 233 -1.18 -1.77 11.85
C ASN A 233 -2.15 -2.89 11.47
N SER A 234 -2.16 -4.02 12.21
CA SER A 234 -3.11 -5.10 11.94
C SER A 234 -4.56 -4.66 12.19
N MET A 235 -4.82 -3.86 13.21
CA MET A 235 -6.17 -3.31 13.44
C MET A 235 -6.61 -2.40 12.28
N LEU A 236 -5.73 -1.52 11.81
CA LEU A 236 -6.03 -0.63 10.67
C LEU A 236 -6.26 -1.43 9.38
N LEU A 237 -5.48 -2.48 9.16
CA LEU A 237 -5.60 -3.33 7.98
C LEU A 237 -6.91 -4.13 8.02
N LEU A 238 -7.28 -4.67 9.18
CA LEU A 238 -8.55 -5.37 9.37
C LEU A 238 -9.72 -4.44 9.01
N ILE A 239 -9.72 -3.20 9.50
CA ILE A 239 -10.77 -2.22 9.21
C ILE A 239 -10.90 -1.98 7.69
N GLN A 240 -9.78 -2.00 6.96
CA GLN A 240 -9.77 -1.71 5.52
C GLN A 240 -10.18 -2.90 4.64
N TRP A 241 -9.95 -4.14 5.08
CA TRP A 241 -10.02 -5.31 4.20
C TRP A 241 -10.94 -6.42 4.70
N ILE A 242 -11.45 -6.32 5.93
CA ILE A 242 -12.27 -7.35 6.55
C ILE A 242 -13.57 -7.60 5.74
N ASP A 243 -14.14 -6.55 5.18
CA ASP A 243 -15.37 -6.62 4.38
C ASP A 243 -15.20 -7.56 3.18
N ILE A 244 -14.07 -7.45 2.46
CA ILE A 244 -13.78 -8.29 1.29
C ILE A 244 -13.58 -9.76 1.72
N ILE A 245 -12.98 -9.99 2.88
CA ILE A 245 -12.79 -11.36 3.43
C ILE A 245 -14.17 -11.98 3.76
N PHE A 246 -15.03 -11.23 4.47
CA PHE A 246 -16.38 -11.71 4.82
C PHE A 246 -17.23 -11.95 3.58
N LEU A 247 -17.25 -11.01 2.64
CA LEU A 247 -17.97 -11.19 1.38
C LEU A 247 -17.40 -12.36 0.57
N GLY A 248 -16.09 -12.53 0.59
CA GLY A 248 -15.44 -13.68 -0.08
C GLY A 248 -15.93 -15.02 0.48
N TYR A 249 -16.24 -15.08 1.77
CA TYR A 249 -16.76 -16.29 2.42
C TYR A 249 -18.26 -16.50 2.15
N PHE A 250 -19.09 -15.46 2.31
CA PHE A 250 -20.56 -15.58 2.29
C PHE A 250 -21.19 -15.42 0.90
N GLU A 251 -20.52 -14.74 -0.03
CA GLU A 251 -21.09 -14.29 -1.29
C GLU A 251 -20.36 -14.85 -2.51
N THR A 252 -20.95 -14.70 -3.68
CA THR A 252 -20.33 -15.11 -4.96
C THR A 252 -19.13 -14.20 -5.30
N VAL A 253 -18.24 -14.69 -6.14
CA VAL A 253 -17.06 -13.95 -6.61
C VAL A 253 -17.49 -12.64 -7.30
N ASN A 254 -18.59 -12.68 -8.07
CA ASN A 254 -19.11 -11.50 -8.77
C ASN A 254 -19.49 -10.38 -7.79
N ILE A 255 -20.15 -10.72 -6.69
CA ILE A 255 -20.52 -9.73 -5.64
C ILE A 255 -19.27 -9.12 -5.00
N VAL A 256 -18.24 -9.93 -4.73
CA VAL A 256 -16.95 -9.44 -4.22
C VAL A 256 -16.33 -8.45 -5.21
N GLY A 257 -16.40 -8.76 -6.52
CA GLY A 257 -15.89 -7.88 -7.57
C GLY A 257 -16.59 -6.53 -7.60
N VAL A 258 -17.91 -6.54 -7.67
CA VAL A 258 -18.75 -5.33 -7.65
C VAL A 258 -18.47 -4.51 -6.38
N TYR A 259 -18.47 -5.16 -5.22
CA TYR A 259 -18.23 -4.50 -3.93
C TYR A 259 -16.85 -3.83 -3.89
N SER A 260 -15.81 -4.49 -4.40
CA SER A 260 -14.46 -3.93 -4.38
C SER A 260 -14.34 -2.64 -5.21
N VAL A 261 -15.07 -2.55 -6.33
CA VAL A 261 -15.16 -1.33 -7.15
C VAL A 261 -15.90 -0.23 -6.37
N ILE A 262 -17.06 -0.55 -5.80
CA ILE A 262 -17.87 0.39 -5.00
C ILE A 262 -17.03 0.96 -3.84
N MET A 263 -16.34 0.10 -3.11
CA MET A 263 -15.49 0.52 -1.98
C MET A 263 -14.42 1.52 -2.44
N ARG A 264 -13.77 1.29 -3.57
CA ARG A 264 -12.76 2.22 -4.09
C ARG A 264 -13.35 3.55 -4.54
N ILE A 265 -14.52 3.53 -5.17
CA ILE A 265 -15.23 4.76 -5.56
C ILE A 265 -15.60 5.56 -4.29
N SER A 266 -16.08 4.88 -3.26
CA SER A 266 -16.46 5.52 -1.98
C SER A 266 -15.27 6.23 -1.30
N LEU A 267 -14.04 5.74 -1.50
CA LEU A 267 -12.83 6.39 -0.96
C LEU A 267 -12.62 7.82 -1.50
N PHE A 268 -13.20 8.18 -2.65
CA PHE A 268 -13.15 9.57 -3.15
C PHE A 268 -13.74 10.56 -2.15
N SER A 269 -14.81 10.18 -1.45
CA SER A 269 -15.43 11.04 -0.44
C SER A 269 -14.47 11.35 0.73
N SER A 270 -13.57 10.42 1.04
CA SER A 270 -12.60 10.55 2.13
C SER A 270 -11.39 11.44 1.78
N ILE A 271 -11.13 11.72 0.51
CA ILE A 271 -9.98 12.53 0.06
C ILE A 271 -10.02 13.92 0.70
N ILE A 272 -11.22 14.53 0.76
CA ILE A 272 -11.44 15.86 1.36
C ILE A 272 -11.06 15.84 2.85
N LEU A 273 -11.56 14.82 3.56
CA LEU A 273 -11.27 14.63 4.99
C LEU A 273 -9.76 14.52 5.25
N PHE A 274 -9.07 13.66 4.50
CA PHE A 274 -7.62 13.47 4.65
C PHE A 274 -6.83 14.74 4.28
N SER A 275 -7.26 15.46 3.24
CA SER A 275 -6.60 16.69 2.79
C SER A 275 -6.69 17.79 3.84
N ILE A 276 -7.88 18.03 4.38
CA ILE A 276 -8.10 19.07 5.39
C ILE A 276 -7.42 18.69 6.71
N ASN A 277 -7.56 17.43 7.16
CA ASN A 277 -6.91 16.95 8.38
C ASN A 277 -5.37 17.07 8.29
N GLY A 278 -4.80 16.81 7.12
CA GLY A 278 -3.35 16.96 6.91
C GLY A 278 -2.87 18.41 7.10
N ILE A 279 -3.72 19.39 6.78
CA ILE A 279 -3.41 20.82 6.93
C ILE A 279 -3.61 21.27 8.40
N VAL A 280 -4.78 20.93 8.97
CA VAL A 280 -5.18 21.50 10.29
C VAL A 280 -4.56 20.76 11.48
N ALA A 281 -4.07 19.55 11.32
CA ALA A 281 -3.51 18.73 12.42
C ALA A 281 -2.39 19.46 13.17
N SER A 282 -1.48 20.14 12.44
CA SER A 282 -0.39 20.90 13.06
C SER A 282 -0.89 22.12 13.83
N GLU A 283 -1.94 22.79 13.32
CA GLU A 283 -2.54 23.95 13.99
C GLU A 283 -3.33 23.52 15.23
N PHE A 284 -4.04 22.38 15.17
CA PHE A 284 -4.70 21.81 16.35
C PHE A 284 -3.68 21.55 17.47
N SER A 285 -2.54 20.94 17.13
CA SER A 285 -1.48 20.66 18.09
C SER A 285 -0.91 21.94 18.72
N LYS A 286 -0.66 22.99 17.92
CA LYS A 286 -0.15 24.27 18.41
C LYS A 286 -1.16 24.95 19.36
N LEU A 287 -2.43 25.05 18.94
CA LEU A 287 -3.48 25.71 19.73
C LEU A 287 -3.74 24.95 21.04
N TYR A 288 -3.69 23.61 20.98
CA TYR A 288 -3.81 22.77 22.18
C TYR A 288 -2.63 23.01 23.16
N SER A 289 -1.39 23.04 22.64
CA SER A 289 -0.19 23.24 23.47
C SER A 289 -0.08 24.65 24.06
N SER A 290 -0.71 25.65 23.39
CA SER A 290 -0.78 27.04 23.91
C SER A 290 -2.03 27.29 24.78
N ASP A 291 -2.79 26.26 25.08
CA ASP A 291 -4.04 26.30 25.85
C ASP A 291 -5.10 27.27 25.31
N ASN A 292 -5.02 27.57 24.01
CA ASN A 292 -5.99 28.45 23.34
C ASN A 292 -7.21 27.62 22.85
N MET A 293 -8.01 27.16 23.80
CA MET A 293 -9.16 26.27 23.55
C MET A 293 -10.28 26.95 22.75
N THR A 294 -10.41 28.28 22.84
CA THR A 294 -11.42 29.06 22.12
C THR A 294 -11.16 29.00 20.62
N GLU A 295 -9.93 29.30 20.22
CA GLU A 295 -9.52 29.26 18.80
C GLU A 295 -9.46 27.85 18.26
N LEU A 296 -9.06 26.87 19.10
CA LEU A 296 -9.08 25.44 18.76
C LEU A 296 -10.51 24.99 18.42
N ARG A 297 -11.50 25.30 19.25
CA ARG A 297 -12.92 24.98 19.00
C ARG A 297 -13.44 25.64 17.73
N PHE A 298 -13.09 26.90 17.50
CA PHE A 298 -13.46 27.63 16.28
C PHE A 298 -12.88 26.92 15.04
N LEU A 299 -11.60 26.56 15.07
CA LEU A 299 -10.92 25.91 13.92
C LEU A 299 -11.52 24.51 13.68
N ILE A 300 -11.82 23.73 14.72
CA ILE A 300 -12.50 22.41 14.59
C ILE A 300 -13.85 22.60 13.89
N LYS A 301 -14.71 23.51 14.39
CA LYS A 301 -16.02 23.77 13.79
C LYS A 301 -15.91 24.21 12.32
N LYS A 302 -14.96 25.11 12.04
CA LYS A 302 -14.76 25.63 10.68
C LYS A 302 -14.29 24.55 9.72
N SER A 303 -13.29 23.74 10.12
CA SER A 303 -12.79 22.62 9.27
C SER A 303 -13.88 21.56 9.07
N SER A 304 -14.64 21.19 10.11
CA SER A 304 -15.74 20.24 10.02
C SER A 304 -16.83 20.73 9.04
N LYS A 305 -17.20 22.01 9.09
CA LYS A 305 -18.16 22.62 8.16
C LYS A 305 -17.66 22.54 6.72
N ILE A 306 -16.40 22.89 6.48
CA ILE A 306 -15.80 22.83 5.13
C ILE A 306 -15.84 21.39 4.60
N ILE A 307 -15.42 20.41 5.42
CA ILE A 307 -15.46 18.99 5.06
C ILE A 307 -16.90 18.59 4.69
N PHE A 308 -17.86 18.91 5.53
CA PHE A 308 -19.28 18.56 5.34
C PHE A 308 -19.82 19.14 4.02
N PHE A 309 -19.66 20.46 3.81
CA PHE A 309 -20.24 21.13 2.63
C PHE A 309 -19.58 20.72 1.31
N ILE A 310 -18.32 20.23 1.33
CA ILE A 310 -17.67 19.73 0.11
C ILE A 310 -18.00 18.24 -0.09
N THR A 311 -18.03 17.44 0.99
CA THR A 311 -18.23 15.99 0.89
C THR A 311 -19.67 15.65 0.51
N ILE A 312 -20.70 16.35 1.06
CA ILE A 312 -22.11 16.07 0.78
C ILE A 312 -22.46 16.15 -0.72
N PRO A 313 -22.10 17.22 -1.44
CA PRO A 313 -22.37 17.23 -2.89
C PRO A 313 -21.68 16.10 -3.65
N ILE A 314 -20.46 15.73 -3.27
CA ILE A 314 -19.72 14.61 -3.89
C ILE A 314 -20.49 13.30 -3.66
N LEU A 315 -20.96 13.05 -2.44
CA LEU A 315 -21.75 11.86 -2.11
C LEU A 315 -23.05 11.83 -2.92
N ILE A 316 -23.76 12.96 -3.00
CA ILE A 316 -25.00 13.07 -3.80
C ILE A 316 -24.72 12.74 -5.28
N LEU A 317 -23.62 13.28 -5.84
CA LEU A 317 -23.23 12.99 -7.22
C LEU A 317 -22.89 11.50 -7.41
N ILE A 318 -22.14 10.88 -6.48
CA ILE A 318 -21.81 9.45 -6.55
C ILE A 318 -23.09 8.61 -6.53
N VAL A 319 -24.04 8.91 -5.64
CA VAL A 319 -25.32 8.18 -5.54
C VAL A 319 -26.16 8.41 -6.81
N TYR A 320 -26.32 9.66 -7.25
CA TYR A 320 -27.12 10.01 -8.42
C TYR A 320 -26.61 9.34 -9.71
N PHE A 321 -25.29 9.29 -9.88
CA PHE A 321 -24.65 8.69 -11.07
C PHE A 321 -24.18 7.26 -10.84
N SER A 322 -24.63 6.59 -9.77
CA SER A 322 -24.14 5.25 -9.39
C SER A 322 -24.29 4.21 -10.52
N GLU A 323 -25.46 4.16 -11.16
CA GLU A 323 -25.72 3.22 -12.27
C GLU A 323 -24.80 3.51 -13.47
N LEU A 324 -24.64 4.79 -13.81
CA LEU A 324 -23.76 5.20 -14.90
C LEU A 324 -22.30 4.87 -14.61
N ILE A 325 -21.87 5.11 -13.37
CA ILE A 325 -20.48 4.81 -12.93
C ILE A 325 -20.25 3.29 -13.00
N LEU A 326 -21.14 2.48 -12.44
CA LEU A 326 -20.99 1.02 -12.43
C LEU A 326 -21.07 0.46 -13.86
N GLY A 327 -21.98 0.98 -14.70
CA GLY A 327 -22.06 0.62 -16.11
C GLY A 327 -20.78 0.90 -16.89
N TYR A 328 -20.05 1.98 -16.52
CA TYR A 328 -18.75 2.29 -17.12
C TYR A 328 -17.70 1.21 -16.78
N PHE A 329 -17.82 0.57 -15.62
CA PHE A 329 -16.98 -0.56 -15.22
C PHE A 329 -17.47 -1.90 -15.76
N GLY A 330 -18.58 -1.92 -16.54
CA GLY A 330 -19.13 -3.17 -17.06
C GLY A 330 -19.86 -4.01 -15.99
N LEU A 331 -20.38 -3.36 -14.94
CA LEU A 331 -21.00 -4.00 -13.77
C LEU A 331 -22.48 -3.67 -13.67
#